data_9281aeb8f562a1a0b18d30ecbacdb617
#
_entry.id   9281aeb8f562a1a0b18d30ecbacdb617
#
_cell.length_a   1.000
_cell.length_b   1.000
_cell.length_c   1.000
_cell.angle_alpha   90.00
_cell.angle_beta   90.00
_cell.angle_gamma   90.00
#
_symmetry.space_group_name_H-M   'P 1'
#
loop_
_entity.id
_entity.type
_entity.pdbx_description
1 polymer ?
#
loop_
_entity_poly.entity_id
_entity_poly.type
_entity_poly.pdbx_seq_one_letter_code
_entity_poly.pdbx_strand_id
1 'polypeptide(L)'
;MKRIWIIAALAVLALPAAGQGLEQLLPWLRQQEQQRQRGQQERDGAVAEALGLRNRFEWEYDADFLYWFDNREFAASGDRPLASMTLNAVVLTPAVGFRVTQTPRVTHRLRLGVEYAHDMGAADWENLAREVIVYYDGHVRTRRGMFEGLAGVFPRRYAEGSYSEAFYSDEFRFRDRNLEGLLLKWRASRFYAELGCDWMGQKGFERKERFQVFTAGEWQAARWLSLGWTGSLYHYAGSVAAPGVVDNHLLEPWAKVDLVGGTRWQELSLQAGALLSYQRDRARTHDVLFPMGGELVATVRRWNVALQNTAYFGDNLLPLYAGRDTGGNPYGSMLYFGQPCYTGFYDRVEVSWEPVIARYVSLKLAARAHFTQAGFLGWQQQFGLVFDLDALRSPGQASGRCR
;
A
#
# COMPACT_ATOMS: atom_id res chain seq x y z
N MET A 1 24.90 -23.38 6.60
CA MET A 1 24.78 -22.09 5.88
C MET A 1 25.76 -21.01 6.33
N LYS A 2 26.12 -20.84 7.59
CA LYS A 2 27.05 -19.78 8.05
C LYS A 2 28.52 -19.91 7.57
N ARG A 3 29.04 -21.12 7.21
CA ARG A 3 30.44 -21.30 6.82
C ARG A 3 30.77 -20.97 5.36
N ILE A 4 29.78 -20.91 4.46
CA ILE A 4 29.99 -20.63 3.03
C ILE A 4 30.13 -19.14 2.75
N TRP A 5 29.40 -18.31 3.49
CA TRP A 5 29.52 -16.85 3.38
C TRP A 5 30.84 -16.31 3.94
N ILE A 6 31.42 -16.99 4.92
CA ILE A 6 32.74 -16.61 5.47
C ILE A 6 33.86 -16.88 4.45
N ILE A 7 33.76 -17.94 3.66
CA ILE A 7 34.75 -18.27 2.61
C ILE A 7 34.60 -17.31 1.43
N ALA A 8 33.37 -16.93 1.04
CA ALA A 8 33.13 -15.93 0.00
C ALA A 8 33.58 -14.52 0.42
N ALA A 9 33.37 -14.14 1.70
CA ALA A 9 33.82 -12.86 2.24
C ALA A 9 35.36 -12.78 2.38
N LEU A 10 36.02 -13.87 2.74
CA LEU A 10 37.48 -13.93 2.80
C LEU A 10 38.12 -13.92 1.41
N ALA A 11 37.48 -14.47 0.38
CA ALA A 11 37.95 -14.41 -1.00
C ALA A 11 37.88 -12.99 -1.59
N VAL A 12 36.92 -12.17 -1.16
CA VAL A 12 36.77 -10.76 -1.60
C VAL A 12 37.79 -9.83 -0.93
N LEU A 13 38.31 -10.19 0.27
CA LEU A 13 39.28 -9.37 0.99
C LEU A 13 40.75 -9.67 0.61
N ALA A 14 41.03 -10.69 -0.23
CA ALA A 14 42.37 -11.09 -0.65
C ALA A 14 42.76 -10.58 -2.06
N LEU A 15 42.10 -9.59 -2.61
CA LEU A 15 42.42 -9.01 -3.92
C LEU A 15 43.23 -7.71 -3.80
N PRO A 16 44.55 -7.77 -4.10
CA PRO A 16 45.01 -7.14 -5.34
C PRO A 16 46.13 -7.86 -6.08
N ALA A 17 46.16 -9.19 -6.14
CA ALA A 17 47.25 -9.85 -6.85
C ALA A 17 46.92 -11.07 -7.74
N ALA A 18 45.65 -11.38 -8.06
CA ALA A 18 45.32 -12.58 -8.83
C ALA A 18 44.18 -12.43 -9.82
N GLY A 19 44.34 -11.53 -10.79
CA GLY A 19 43.34 -11.34 -11.86
C GLY A 19 43.12 -12.56 -12.78
N GLN A 20 43.97 -13.57 -12.77
CA GLN A 20 43.85 -14.76 -13.64
C GLN A 20 43.26 -16.00 -12.95
N GLY A 21 43.20 -16.03 -11.63
CA GLY A 21 42.67 -17.20 -10.88
C GLY A 21 41.16 -17.19 -10.72
N LEU A 22 40.50 -16.02 -10.74
CA LEU A 22 39.06 -15.86 -10.53
C LEU A 22 38.22 -16.30 -11.74
N GLU A 23 38.71 -16.06 -12.96
CA GLU A 23 38.00 -16.50 -14.17
C GLU A 23 37.94 -18.05 -14.29
N GLN A 24 38.88 -18.75 -13.73
CA GLN A 24 38.87 -20.22 -13.72
C GLN A 24 38.05 -20.82 -12.56
N LEU A 25 37.90 -20.09 -11.45
CA LEU A 25 37.12 -20.52 -10.28
C LEU A 25 35.61 -20.29 -10.44
N LEU A 26 35.20 -19.25 -11.16
CA LEU A 26 33.79 -18.91 -11.39
C LEU A 26 33.00 -20.00 -12.12
N PRO A 27 33.50 -20.64 -13.19
CA PRO A 27 32.80 -21.75 -13.83
C PRO A 27 32.66 -22.97 -12.90
N TRP A 28 33.71 -23.30 -12.10
CA TRP A 28 33.66 -24.39 -11.16
C TRP A 28 32.67 -24.15 -10.02
N LEU A 29 32.62 -22.93 -9.46
CA LEU A 29 31.64 -22.54 -8.45
C LEU A 29 30.22 -22.60 -9.00
N ARG A 30 29.98 -22.13 -10.22
CA ARG A 30 28.69 -22.22 -10.89
C ARG A 30 28.28 -23.67 -11.14
N GLN A 31 29.19 -24.50 -11.52
CA GLN A 31 28.95 -25.93 -11.74
C GLN A 31 28.64 -26.67 -10.44
N GLN A 32 29.35 -26.36 -9.34
CA GLN A 32 29.07 -26.89 -8.00
C GLN A 32 27.69 -26.42 -7.48
N GLU A 33 27.34 -25.17 -7.71
CA GLU A 33 26.07 -24.61 -7.31
C GLU A 33 24.90 -25.18 -8.13
N GLN A 34 25.09 -25.38 -9.42
CA GLN A 34 24.15 -26.10 -10.30
C GLN A 34 23.99 -27.57 -9.91
N GLN A 35 25.06 -28.27 -9.56
CA GLN A 35 24.99 -29.67 -9.09
C GLN A 35 24.27 -29.74 -7.73
N ARG A 36 24.50 -28.81 -6.83
CA ARG A 36 23.79 -28.73 -5.55
C ARG A 36 22.29 -28.43 -5.74
N GLN A 37 21.97 -27.49 -6.62
CA GLN A 37 20.56 -27.15 -6.94
C GLN A 37 19.86 -28.33 -7.59
N ARG A 38 20.49 -29.04 -8.53
CA ARG A 38 19.94 -30.28 -9.11
C ARG A 38 19.73 -31.37 -8.08
N GLY A 39 20.71 -31.63 -7.23
CA GLY A 39 20.60 -32.64 -6.17
C GLY A 39 19.55 -32.28 -5.10
N GLN A 40 19.33 -30.99 -4.85
CA GLN A 40 18.26 -30.52 -3.98
C GLN A 40 16.89 -30.64 -4.68
N GLN A 41 16.79 -30.26 -5.94
CA GLN A 41 15.57 -30.45 -6.75
C GLN A 41 15.18 -31.94 -6.90
N GLU A 42 16.14 -32.81 -7.11
CA GLU A 42 15.92 -34.28 -7.19
C GLU A 42 15.45 -34.86 -5.85
N ARG A 43 16.02 -34.40 -4.73
CA ARG A 43 15.59 -34.82 -3.38
C ARG A 43 14.20 -34.28 -3.05
N ASP A 44 13.93 -32.99 -3.35
CA ASP A 44 12.64 -32.35 -3.13
C ASP A 44 11.58 -32.97 -4.05
N GLY A 45 11.94 -33.32 -5.28
CA GLY A 45 11.11 -34.06 -6.22
C GLY A 45 10.80 -35.48 -5.76
N ALA A 46 11.79 -36.22 -5.26
CA ALA A 46 11.61 -37.57 -4.74
C ALA A 46 10.77 -37.60 -3.44
N VAL A 47 10.95 -36.60 -2.56
CA VAL A 47 10.13 -36.42 -1.37
C VAL A 47 8.70 -36.01 -1.76
N ALA A 48 8.53 -35.14 -2.73
CA ALA A 48 7.23 -34.75 -3.25
C ALA A 48 6.49 -35.92 -3.93
N GLU A 49 7.21 -36.76 -4.65
CA GLU A 49 6.68 -37.97 -5.28
C GLU A 49 6.31 -39.04 -4.24
N ALA A 50 7.16 -39.27 -3.22
CA ALA A 50 6.88 -40.18 -2.10
C ALA A 50 5.69 -39.73 -1.22
N LEU A 51 5.43 -38.41 -1.17
CA LEU A 51 4.30 -37.82 -0.47
C LEU A 51 3.05 -37.62 -1.37
N GLY A 52 3.10 -38.02 -2.66
CA GLY A 52 2.05 -37.78 -3.62
C GLY A 52 1.83 -36.30 -3.97
N LEU A 53 2.82 -35.45 -3.68
CA LEU A 53 2.78 -34.02 -3.89
C LEU A 53 3.35 -33.71 -5.29
N ARG A 54 2.50 -33.76 -6.32
CA ARG A 54 2.88 -33.20 -7.64
C ARG A 54 2.71 -31.69 -7.60
N ASN A 55 3.74 -30.96 -8.04
CA ASN A 55 3.60 -29.53 -8.31
C ASN A 55 2.42 -29.31 -9.26
N ARG A 56 1.39 -28.63 -8.79
CA ARG A 56 0.23 -28.30 -9.62
C ARG A 56 0.46 -26.95 -10.25
N PHE A 57 0.54 -26.92 -11.57
CA PHE A 57 0.67 -25.72 -12.38
C PHE A 57 -0.71 -25.31 -12.92
N GLU A 58 -1.07 -24.04 -12.77
CA GLU A 58 -2.33 -23.49 -13.26
C GLU A 58 -2.08 -22.11 -13.88
N TRP A 59 -2.63 -21.89 -15.08
CA TRP A 59 -2.70 -20.56 -15.67
C TRP A 59 -3.75 -19.72 -14.96
N GLU A 60 -3.44 -18.46 -14.75
CA GLU A 60 -4.34 -17.45 -14.19
C GLU A 60 -4.43 -16.27 -15.17
N TYR A 61 -5.61 -15.72 -15.31
CA TYR A 61 -5.86 -14.47 -16.01
C TYR A 61 -6.81 -13.63 -15.17
N ASP A 62 -6.64 -12.33 -15.22
CA ASP A 62 -7.36 -11.36 -14.43
C ASP A 62 -7.71 -10.15 -15.28
N ALA A 63 -8.75 -9.42 -14.92
CA ALA A 63 -9.09 -8.14 -15.52
C ALA A 63 -9.90 -7.34 -14.51
N ASP A 64 -9.23 -6.42 -13.83
CA ASP A 64 -9.89 -5.47 -12.95
C ASP A 64 -10.38 -4.28 -13.77
N PHE A 65 -11.62 -3.90 -13.58
CA PHE A 65 -12.19 -2.67 -14.12
C PHE A 65 -12.62 -1.77 -12.97
N LEU A 66 -12.28 -0.49 -13.05
CA LEU A 66 -12.74 0.56 -12.14
C LEU A 66 -13.31 1.70 -12.95
N TYR A 67 -14.50 2.13 -12.62
CA TYR A 67 -15.00 3.46 -12.94
C TYR A 67 -14.99 4.30 -11.65
N TRP A 68 -14.42 5.49 -11.72
CA TRP A 68 -14.28 6.40 -10.59
C TRP A 68 -14.78 7.78 -10.96
N PHE A 69 -15.66 8.32 -10.12
CA PHE A 69 -16.12 9.70 -10.17
C PHE A 69 -15.97 10.32 -8.78
N ASP A 70 -15.40 11.52 -8.72
CA ASP A 70 -15.18 12.27 -7.49
C ASP A 70 -15.35 13.76 -7.76
N ASN A 71 -16.47 14.32 -7.33
CA ASN A 71 -16.74 15.74 -7.42
C ASN A 71 -16.48 16.41 -6.08
N ARG A 72 -15.68 17.45 -6.07
CA ARG A 72 -15.23 18.20 -4.91
C ARG A 72 -15.56 19.66 -5.06
N GLU A 73 -16.23 20.23 -4.06
CA GLU A 73 -16.58 21.65 -3.99
C GLU A 73 -16.15 22.19 -2.62
N PHE A 74 -14.99 22.87 -2.61
CA PHE A 74 -14.41 23.46 -1.41
C PHE A 74 -14.41 24.99 -1.50
N ALA A 75 -14.72 25.64 -0.39
CA ALA A 75 -14.49 27.08 -0.27
C ALA A 75 -12.99 27.37 -0.38
N ALA A 76 -12.63 28.41 -1.12
CA ALA A 76 -11.23 28.88 -1.18
C ALA A 76 -10.77 29.22 0.24
N SER A 77 -9.90 28.38 0.80
CA SER A 77 -9.44 28.54 2.18
C SER A 77 -7.92 28.77 2.20
N GLY A 78 -7.51 30.04 2.04
CA GLY A 78 -6.17 30.52 2.36
C GLY A 78 -5.01 29.62 1.86
N ASP A 79 -4.15 29.21 2.77
CA ASP A 79 -2.96 28.40 2.49
C ASP A 79 -3.23 26.89 2.28
N ARG A 80 -4.49 26.46 2.25
CA ARG A 80 -4.84 25.04 2.08
C ARG A 80 -5.13 24.73 0.61
N PRO A 81 -4.43 23.78 0.01
CA PRO A 81 -4.55 23.47 -1.41
C PRO A 81 -5.68 22.48 -1.69
N LEU A 82 -6.88 22.75 -1.19
CA LEU A 82 -8.06 22.00 -1.56
C LEU A 82 -8.65 22.63 -2.81
N ALA A 83 -8.43 21.99 -3.94
CA ALA A 83 -9.01 22.42 -5.21
C ALA A 83 -10.42 21.84 -5.37
N SER A 84 -11.38 22.71 -5.72
CA SER A 84 -12.65 22.27 -6.29
C SER A 84 -12.37 21.70 -7.67
N MET A 85 -12.71 20.42 -7.87
CA MET A 85 -12.50 19.71 -9.13
C MET A 85 -13.41 18.52 -9.25
N THR A 86 -13.63 18.08 -10.47
CA THR A 86 -14.27 16.79 -10.75
C THR A 86 -13.26 15.85 -11.39
N LEU A 87 -13.02 14.73 -10.75
CA LEU A 87 -12.25 13.62 -11.30
C LEU A 87 -13.25 12.59 -11.84
N ASN A 88 -13.06 12.17 -13.08
CA ASN A 88 -13.90 11.15 -13.70
C ASN A 88 -13.04 10.30 -14.61
N ALA A 89 -12.88 9.04 -14.28
CA ALA A 89 -11.94 8.17 -14.99
C ALA A 89 -12.38 6.73 -15.03
N VAL A 90 -11.83 6.00 -16.00
CA VAL A 90 -11.88 4.55 -16.10
C VAL A 90 -10.49 3.98 -16.01
N VAL A 91 -10.37 2.83 -15.38
CA VAL A 91 -9.13 2.05 -15.30
C VAL A 91 -9.45 0.60 -15.63
N LEU A 92 -8.63 0.00 -16.47
CA LEU A 92 -8.68 -1.42 -16.83
C LEU A 92 -7.30 -2.03 -16.63
N THR A 93 -7.23 -3.11 -15.85
CA THR A 93 -5.97 -3.78 -15.54
C THR A 93 -6.06 -5.26 -15.91
N PRO A 94 -5.87 -5.62 -17.21
CA PRO A 94 -5.75 -7.00 -17.61
C PRO A 94 -4.40 -7.57 -17.18
N ALA A 95 -4.40 -8.79 -16.67
CA ALA A 95 -3.21 -9.52 -16.29
C ALA A 95 -3.32 -11.01 -16.60
N VAL A 96 -2.18 -11.62 -16.90
CA VAL A 96 -2.03 -13.06 -17.06
C VAL A 96 -0.89 -13.55 -16.17
N GLY A 97 -0.93 -14.81 -15.82
CA GLY A 97 0.11 -15.35 -14.98
C GLY A 97 -0.03 -16.85 -14.79
N PHE A 98 0.72 -17.36 -13.86
CA PHE A 98 0.61 -18.75 -13.46
C PHE A 98 0.78 -18.90 -11.95
N ARG A 99 0.16 -19.96 -11.44
CA ARG A 99 0.28 -20.41 -10.08
C ARG A 99 0.93 -21.78 -10.04
N VAL A 100 1.91 -21.94 -9.15
CA VAL A 100 2.51 -23.23 -8.81
C VAL A 100 2.18 -23.55 -7.37
N THR A 101 1.40 -24.59 -7.14
CA THR A 101 1.17 -25.16 -5.80
C THR A 101 2.22 -26.23 -5.57
N GLN A 102 3.28 -25.85 -4.84
CA GLN A 102 4.39 -26.77 -4.51
C GLN A 102 3.98 -27.80 -3.47
N THR A 103 3.23 -27.34 -2.46
CA THR A 103 2.63 -28.19 -1.42
C THR A 103 1.24 -27.63 -1.06
N PRO A 104 0.38 -28.34 -0.33
CA PRO A 104 -0.87 -27.78 0.18
C PRO A 104 -0.69 -26.51 1.05
N ARG A 105 0.55 -26.21 1.44
CA ARG A 105 0.90 -25.06 2.29
C ARG A 105 1.71 -23.99 1.59
N VAL A 106 2.29 -24.28 0.44
CA VAL A 106 3.20 -23.36 -0.27
C VAL A 106 2.69 -23.15 -1.68
N THR A 107 2.42 -21.91 -2.02
CA THR A 107 1.94 -21.48 -3.34
C THR A 107 2.79 -20.32 -3.83
N HIS A 108 3.12 -20.35 -5.10
CA HIS A 108 3.85 -19.30 -5.80
C HIS A 108 3.02 -18.80 -6.97
N ARG A 109 3.01 -17.52 -7.22
CA ARG A 109 2.38 -16.89 -8.38
C ARG A 109 3.34 -15.93 -9.05
N LEU A 110 3.29 -15.86 -10.34
CA LEU A 110 3.91 -14.80 -11.13
C LEU A 110 2.83 -14.20 -12.03
N ARG A 111 2.71 -12.88 -12.05
CA ARG A 111 1.74 -12.16 -12.88
C ARG A 111 2.42 -11.10 -13.70
N LEU A 112 1.89 -10.89 -14.91
CA LEU A 112 2.25 -9.83 -15.85
C LEU A 112 0.96 -9.19 -16.35
N GLY A 113 0.90 -7.87 -16.32
CA GLY A 113 -0.26 -7.10 -16.75
C GLY A 113 0.11 -5.67 -17.16
N VAL A 114 -0.90 -4.91 -17.52
CA VAL A 114 -0.76 -3.48 -17.85
C VAL A 114 -1.95 -2.75 -17.25
N GLU A 115 -1.71 -1.62 -16.60
CA GLU A 115 -2.76 -0.70 -16.20
C GLU A 115 -3.03 0.31 -17.33
N TYR A 116 -4.25 0.29 -17.83
CA TYR A 116 -4.80 1.30 -18.74
C TYR A 116 -5.71 2.24 -17.96
N ALA A 117 -5.49 3.53 -18.08
CA ALA A 117 -6.35 4.51 -17.44
C ALA A 117 -6.64 5.68 -18.36
N HIS A 118 -7.87 6.16 -18.32
CA HIS A 118 -8.32 7.30 -19.10
C HIS A 118 -9.18 8.23 -18.25
N ASP A 119 -8.75 9.48 -18.16
CA ASP A 119 -9.53 10.55 -17.54
C ASP A 119 -10.59 11.02 -18.53
N MET A 120 -11.88 10.96 -18.15
CA MET A 120 -12.99 11.34 -18.99
C MET A 120 -12.93 12.84 -19.34
N GLY A 121 -13.14 13.16 -20.60
CA GLY A 121 -13.05 14.52 -21.10
C GLY A 121 -11.62 14.99 -21.44
N ALA A 122 -10.59 14.19 -21.17
CA ALA A 122 -9.27 14.45 -21.70
C ALA A 122 -9.26 14.24 -23.24
N ALA A 123 -8.68 15.19 -23.96
CA ALA A 123 -8.55 15.10 -25.42
C ALA A 123 -7.46 14.10 -25.84
N ASP A 124 -6.60 13.71 -24.92
CA ASP A 124 -5.40 12.91 -25.18
C ASP A 124 -5.64 11.44 -24.86
N TRP A 125 -5.55 10.60 -25.89
CA TRP A 125 -5.59 9.14 -25.81
C TRP A 125 -4.19 8.51 -25.94
N GLU A 126 -3.12 9.32 -26.00
CA GLU A 126 -1.78 8.83 -26.34
C GLU A 126 -1.10 8.08 -25.19
N ASN A 127 -1.49 8.34 -23.94
CA ASN A 127 -0.87 7.76 -22.76
C ASN A 127 -1.82 6.86 -21.93
N LEU A 128 -2.57 6.00 -22.62
CA LEU A 128 -3.51 5.08 -21.96
C LEU A 128 -2.83 4.05 -21.07
N ALA A 129 -1.68 3.52 -21.49
CA ALA A 129 -0.90 2.56 -20.69
C ALA A 129 -0.08 3.34 -19.65
N ARG A 130 -0.52 3.31 -18.41
CA ARG A 130 0.13 4.03 -17.30
C ARG A 130 1.30 3.26 -16.72
N GLU A 131 1.12 1.95 -16.54
CA GLU A 131 2.10 1.15 -15.80
C GLU A 131 2.10 -0.31 -16.23
N VAL A 132 3.27 -0.93 -16.22
CA VAL A 132 3.45 -2.37 -16.41
C VAL A 132 3.41 -3.03 -15.04
N ILE A 133 2.51 -3.97 -14.87
CA ILE A 133 2.35 -4.77 -13.65
C ILE A 133 3.14 -6.06 -13.82
N VAL A 134 4.11 -6.29 -12.97
CA VAL A 134 4.89 -7.53 -12.95
C VAL A 134 5.30 -7.85 -11.53
N TYR A 135 4.81 -8.95 -11.00
CA TYR A 135 5.12 -9.30 -9.62
C TYR A 135 5.08 -10.80 -9.34
N TYR A 136 5.87 -11.16 -8.37
CA TYR A 136 5.83 -12.44 -7.69
C TYR A 136 4.99 -12.32 -6.41
N ASP A 137 4.21 -13.36 -6.13
CA ASP A 137 3.40 -13.51 -4.92
C ASP A 137 3.57 -14.93 -4.36
N GLY A 138 4.11 -15.03 -3.15
CA GLY A 138 4.38 -16.28 -2.45
C GLY A 138 3.60 -16.39 -1.16
N HIS A 139 2.93 -17.53 -0.96
CA HIS A 139 2.17 -17.83 0.25
C HIS A 139 2.73 -19.05 0.97
N VAL A 140 2.92 -18.95 2.28
CA VAL A 140 3.31 -20.06 3.15
C VAL A 140 2.34 -20.18 4.31
N ARG A 141 1.55 -21.27 4.33
CA ARG A 141 0.63 -21.57 5.42
C ARG A 141 1.33 -22.41 6.49
N THR A 142 1.32 -21.94 7.71
CA THR A 142 1.85 -22.63 8.88
C THR A 142 0.72 -23.03 9.85
N ARG A 143 1.06 -23.75 10.90
CA ARG A 143 0.09 -24.05 11.98
C ARG A 143 -0.33 -22.79 12.76
N ARG A 144 0.49 -21.72 12.76
CA ARG A 144 0.26 -20.49 13.54
C ARG A 144 -0.33 -19.36 12.72
N GLY A 145 -0.38 -19.49 11.38
CA GLY A 145 -0.88 -18.45 10.50
C GLY A 145 -0.33 -18.59 9.08
N MET A 146 -0.57 -17.59 8.27
CA MET A 146 -0.15 -17.49 6.88
C MET A 146 0.84 -16.33 6.71
N PHE A 147 1.96 -16.62 6.09
CA PHE A 147 2.90 -15.63 5.61
C PHE A 147 2.69 -15.43 4.10
N GLU A 148 2.69 -14.19 3.65
CA GLU A 148 2.57 -13.80 2.26
C GLU A 148 3.66 -12.78 1.94
N GLY A 149 4.29 -12.92 0.77
CA GLY A 149 5.31 -12.00 0.30
C GLY A 149 5.11 -11.67 -1.16
N LEU A 150 5.00 -10.38 -1.48
CA LEU A 150 4.91 -9.85 -2.84
C LEU A 150 6.18 -9.06 -3.16
N ALA A 151 6.62 -9.13 -4.42
CA ALA A 151 7.77 -8.37 -4.91
C ALA A 151 7.58 -8.00 -6.39
N GLY A 152 7.83 -6.76 -6.74
CA GLY A 152 7.69 -6.22 -8.09
C GLY A 152 6.78 -5.00 -8.14
N VAL A 153 6.02 -4.86 -9.23
CA VAL A 153 4.98 -3.85 -9.42
C VAL A 153 3.63 -4.51 -9.30
N PHE A 154 2.90 -4.22 -8.22
CA PHE A 154 1.65 -4.90 -7.87
C PHE A 154 0.61 -3.93 -7.28
N PRO A 155 -0.70 -4.25 -7.37
CA PRO A 155 -1.75 -3.38 -6.85
C PRO A 155 -1.60 -3.04 -5.37
N ARG A 156 -1.66 -1.74 -5.02
CA ARG A 156 -1.60 -1.22 -3.65
C ARG A 156 -2.68 -1.80 -2.73
N ARG A 157 -3.81 -2.24 -3.29
CA ARG A 157 -4.88 -2.91 -2.53
C ARG A 157 -4.45 -4.21 -1.84
N TYR A 158 -3.27 -4.76 -2.15
CA TYR A 158 -2.71 -5.89 -1.41
C TYR A 158 -2.14 -5.51 -0.05
N ALA A 159 -1.83 -4.23 0.17
CA ALA A 159 -1.66 -3.69 1.52
C ALA A 159 -3.04 -3.58 2.18
N GLU A 160 -3.23 -4.29 3.29
CA GLU A 160 -4.54 -4.50 3.92
C GLU A 160 -4.68 -3.71 5.22
N GLY A 161 -3.65 -2.97 5.63
CA GLY A 161 -3.64 -2.13 6.82
C GLY A 161 -4.69 -1.02 6.76
N SER A 162 -5.21 -0.66 7.92
CA SER A 162 -6.19 0.44 8.07
C SER A 162 -5.48 1.80 8.10
N TYR A 163 -4.95 2.23 6.96
CA TYR A 163 -4.33 3.56 6.83
C TYR A 163 -5.42 4.64 6.77
N SER A 164 -5.41 5.56 7.72
CA SER A 164 -6.32 6.70 7.72
C SER A 164 -6.00 7.69 6.58
N GLU A 165 -6.88 8.66 6.35
CA GLU A 165 -6.64 9.69 5.33
C GLU A 165 -5.47 10.64 5.68
N ALA A 166 -4.96 10.60 6.91
CA ALA A 166 -3.70 11.25 7.25
C ALA A 166 -2.51 10.66 6.50
N PHE A 167 -2.54 9.35 6.17
CA PHE A 167 -1.51 8.66 5.41
C PHE A 167 -1.74 8.74 3.90
N TYR A 168 -2.96 8.41 3.46
CA TYR A 168 -3.29 8.31 2.04
C TYR A 168 -4.67 8.89 1.77
N SER A 169 -4.72 9.99 1.03
CA SER A 169 -5.98 10.54 0.53
C SER A 169 -6.59 9.63 -0.54
N ASP A 170 -7.89 9.77 -0.79
CA ASP A 170 -8.56 9.05 -1.88
C ASP A 170 -7.96 9.37 -3.25
N GLU A 171 -7.55 10.62 -3.46
CA GLU A 171 -6.89 11.02 -4.71
C GLU A 171 -5.56 10.30 -4.90
N PHE A 172 -4.74 10.22 -3.84
CA PHE A 172 -3.50 9.46 -3.90
C PHE A 172 -3.76 8.00 -4.23
N ARG A 173 -4.70 7.35 -3.52
CA ARG A 173 -5.07 5.94 -3.76
C ARG A 173 -5.60 5.69 -5.16
N PHE A 174 -6.24 6.69 -5.76
CA PHE A 174 -6.73 6.60 -7.13
C PHE A 174 -5.62 6.81 -8.16
N ARG A 175 -4.71 7.78 -7.96
CA ARG A 175 -3.65 8.12 -8.91
C ARG A 175 -2.45 7.19 -8.84
N ASP A 176 -2.09 6.72 -7.64
CA ASP A 176 -0.98 5.82 -7.35
C ASP A 176 -1.54 4.48 -6.83
N ARG A 177 -2.00 3.66 -7.78
CA ARG A 177 -2.76 2.43 -7.51
C ARG A 177 -1.88 1.22 -7.28
N ASN A 178 -0.62 1.30 -7.67
CA ASN A 178 0.33 0.21 -7.58
C ASN A 178 1.48 0.54 -6.62
N LEU A 179 2.08 -0.49 -6.08
CA LEU A 179 3.30 -0.45 -5.28
C LEU A 179 4.45 -0.96 -6.14
N GLU A 180 5.57 -0.24 -6.16
CA GLU A 180 6.79 -0.68 -6.79
C GLU A 180 7.79 -1.13 -5.73
N GLY A 181 7.83 -2.43 -5.40
CA GLY A 181 8.77 -2.89 -4.39
C GLY A 181 8.44 -4.20 -3.71
N LEU A 182 8.28 -4.17 -2.39
CA LEU A 182 8.12 -5.37 -1.55
C LEU A 182 6.98 -5.17 -0.55
N LEU A 183 6.20 -6.23 -0.33
CA LEU A 183 5.20 -6.29 0.74
C LEU A 183 5.26 -7.66 1.41
N LEU A 184 5.46 -7.67 2.72
CA LEU A 184 5.45 -8.85 3.57
C LEU A 184 4.26 -8.78 4.51
N LYS A 185 3.48 -9.86 4.60
CA LYS A 185 2.30 -9.94 5.48
C LYS A 185 2.35 -11.19 6.32
N TRP A 186 1.94 -11.05 7.57
CA TRP A 186 1.68 -12.17 8.47
C TRP A 186 0.27 -12.09 9.00
N ARG A 187 -0.48 -13.19 8.87
CA ARG A 187 -1.86 -13.30 9.34
C ARG A 187 -2.04 -14.52 10.22
N ALA A 188 -2.51 -14.31 11.43
CA ALA A 188 -2.94 -15.34 12.36
C ALA A 188 -4.43 -15.16 12.72
N SER A 189 -4.97 -15.99 13.59
CA SER A 189 -6.41 -15.95 13.94
C SER A 189 -6.90 -14.65 14.58
N ARG A 190 -6.01 -13.93 15.28
CA ARG A 190 -6.32 -12.67 15.98
C ARG A 190 -5.27 -11.60 15.77
N PHE A 191 -4.36 -11.81 14.82
CA PHE A 191 -3.25 -10.89 14.58
C PHE A 191 -2.98 -10.77 13.09
N TYR A 192 -2.79 -9.55 12.67
CA TYR A 192 -2.32 -9.19 11.34
C TYR A 192 -1.18 -8.21 11.46
N ALA A 193 -0.18 -8.34 10.60
CA ALA A 193 0.87 -7.34 10.42
C ALA A 193 1.36 -7.33 8.99
N GLU A 194 1.71 -6.14 8.51
CA GLU A 194 2.37 -5.95 7.22
C GLU A 194 3.53 -4.97 7.33
N LEU A 195 4.50 -5.18 6.45
CA LEU A 195 5.64 -4.29 6.23
C LEU A 195 5.88 -4.23 4.73
N GLY A 196 5.84 -3.04 4.17
CA GLY A 196 6.08 -2.80 2.75
C GLY A 196 7.12 -1.74 2.50
N CYS A 197 7.69 -1.77 1.30
CA CYS A 197 8.53 -0.73 0.75
C CYS A 197 8.01 -0.39 -0.65
N ASP A 198 7.76 0.89 -0.90
CA ASP A 198 7.29 1.44 -2.15
C ASP A 198 8.33 2.41 -2.71
N TRP A 199 8.86 2.10 -3.87
CA TRP A 199 9.89 2.89 -4.54
C TRP A 199 9.25 3.83 -5.56
N MET A 200 8.95 5.05 -5.14
CA MET A 200 8.16 6.03 -5.90
C MET A 200 8.98 6.88 -6.88
N GLY A 201 10.28 6.74 -6.90
CA GLY A 201 11.13 7.47 -7.82
C GLY A 201 12.61 7.17 -7.66
N GLN A 202 13.27 6.87 -8.77
CA GLN A 202 14.71 6.64 -8.82
C GLN A 202 15.45 7.96 -9.12
N LYS A 203 16.57 8.20 -8.43
CA LYS A 203 17.39 9.38 -8.62
C LYS A 203 17.87 9.53 -10.07
N GLY A 204 17.68 10.72 -10.63
CA GLY A 204 18.17 11.10 -11.95
C GLY A 204 18.52 12.57 -11.99
N PHE A 205 18.82 13.12 -13.18
CA PHE A 205 19.19 14.53 -13.29
C PHE A 205 18.05 15.44 -12.79
N GLU A 206 16.82 15.24 -13.25
CA GLU A 206 15.62 15.95 -12.79
C GLU A 206 14.69 15.07 -11.95
N ARG A 207 14.79 13.73 -12.11
CA ARG A 207 13.97 12.79 -11.34
C ARG A 207 14.41 12.76 -9.89
N LYS A 208 13.43 12.84 -9.01
CA LYS A 208 13.61 12.89 -7.55
C LYS A 208 13.58 11.49 -6.98
N GLU A 209 14.58 11.16 -6.15
CA GLU A 209 14.58 9.90 -5.40
C GLU A 209 13.57 9.98 -4.27
N ARG A 210 12.65 9.03 -4.26
CA ARG A 210 11.59 8.93 -3.25
C ARG A 210 11.28 7.48 -2.98
N PHE A 211 11.16 7.13 -1.74
CA PHE A 211 10.61 5.84 -1.33
C PHE A 211 9.90 5.94 0.02
N GLN A 212 9.02 5.00 0.26
CA GLN A 212 8.30 4.88 1.50
C GLN A 212 8.44 3.46 2.06
N VAL A 213 8.79 3.33 3.33
CA VAL A 213 8.60 2.10 4.10
C VAL A 213 7.36 2.29 4.93
N PHE A 214 6.40 1.39 4.80
CA PHE A 214 5.14 1.48 5.52
C PHE A 214 4.85 0.19 6.28
N THR A 215 4.08 0.29 7.35
CA THR A 215 3.70 -0.83 8.20
C THR A 215 2.32 -0.62 8.78
N ALA A 216 1.59 -1.70 8.94
CA ALA A 216 0.36 -1.72 9.71
C ALA A 216 0.22 -3.03 10.45
N GLY A 217 -0.54 -3.02 11.53
CA GLY A 217 -0.87 -4.24 12.26
C GLY A 217 -2.08 -4.06 13.12
N GLU A 218 -2.74 -5.18 13.41
CA GLU A 218 -3.91 -5.26 14.26
C GLU A 218 -3.85 -6.52 15.11
N TRP A 219 -4.17 -6.36 16.37
CA TRP A 219 -4.39 -7.46 17.32
C TRP A 219 -5.78 -7.36 17.94
N GLN A 220 -6.61 -8.37 17.69
CA GLN A 220 -7.91 -8.52 18.34
C GLN A 220 -7.72 -9.01 19.77
N ALA A 221 -7.53 -8.07 20.70
CA ALA A 221 -7.29 -8.35 22.12
C ALA A 221 -8.51 -8.99 22.78
N ALA A 222 -9.72 -8.54 22.42
CA ALA A 222 -11.01 -9.12 22.82
C ALA A 222 -11.97 -9.12 21.62
N ARG A 223 -13.15 -9.73 21.75
CA ARG A 223 -14.17 -9.71 20.69
C ARG A 223 -14.66 -8.30 20.36
N TRP A 224 -14.57 -7.41 21.31
CA TRP A 224 -15.02 -6.01 21.24
C TRP A 224 -13.87 -5.00 21.19
N LEU A 225 -12.60 -5.45 21.27
CA LEU A 225 -11.43 -4.57 21.32
C LEU A 225 -10.34 -5.04 20.36
N SER A 226 -9.97 -4.18 19.45
CA SER A 226 -8.77 -4.28 18.62
C SER A 226 -7.78 -3.18 18.99
N LEU A 227 -6.50 -3.51 19.00
CA LEU A 227 -5.38 -2.58 19.14
C LEU A 227 -4.52 -2.71 17.88
N GLY A 228 -4.02 -1.60 17.38
CA GLY A 228 -3.22 -1.63 16.18
C GLY A 228 -2.31 -0.43 16.02
N TRP A 229 -1.62 -0.44 14.91
CA TRP A 229 -0.78 0.67 14.48
C TRP A 229 -0.78 0.79 12.96
N THR A 230 -0.53 2.00 12.48
CA THR A 230 -0.13 2.30 11.12
C THR A 230 1.11 3.18 11.16
N GLY A 231 2.01 3.02 10.21
CA GLY A 231 3.25 3.79 10.18
C GLY A 231 3.80 3.95 8.78
N SER A 232 4.48 5.06 8.56
CA SER A 232 5.09 5.42 7.29
C SER A 232 6.40 6.14 7.56
N LEU A 233 7.50 5.63 6.99
CA LEU A 233 8.80 6.29 6.92
C LEU A 233 9.01 6.71 5.47
N TYR A 234 8.75 7.97 5.16
CA TYR A 234 8.94 8.50 3.82
C TYR A 234 10.26 9.26 3.70
N HIS A 235 11.00 8.93 2.67
CA HIS A 235 12.27 9.54 2.32
C HIS A 235 12.19 10.23 0.96
N TYR A 236 12.61 11.49 0.92
CA TYR A 236 12.79 12.28 -0.29
C TYR A 236 14.22 12.77 -0.34
N ALA A 237 14.95 12.46 -1.42
CA ALA A 237 16.35 12.85 -1.57
C ALA A 237 16.62 13.81 -2.73
N GLY A 238 15.57 14.39 -3.31
CA GLY A 238 15.69 15.31 -4.43
C GLY A 238 16.27 14.65 -5.68
N SER A 239 16.78 15.48 -6.59
CA SER A 239 17.43 15.08 -7.84
C SER A 239 18.88 15.54 -7.89
N VAL A 240 19.60 15.23 -8.97
CA VAL A 240 20.95 15.77 -9.16
C VAL A 240 20.91 17.30 -9.35
N ALA A 241 19.92 17.81 -10.09
CA ALA A 241 19.75 19.26 -10.33
C ALA A 241 19.20 20.02 -9.11
N ALA A 242 18.42 19.36 -8.25
CA ALA A 242 17.84 19.94 -7.04
C ALA A 242 18.09 18.99 -5.85
N PRO A 243 19.32 18.93 -5.32
CA PRO A 243 19.67 18.06 -4.21
C PRO A 243 19.02 18.53 -2.91
N GLY A 244 18.65 17.59 -2.06
CA GLY A 244 18.07 17.87 -0.76
C GLY A 244 17.44 16.59 -0.17
N VAL A 245 17.45 16.49 1.15
CA VAL A 245 16.86 15.35 1.85
C VAL A 245 15.79 15.84 2.80
N VAL A 246 14.61 15.28 2.66
CA VAL A 246 13.50 15.51 3.59
C VAL A 246 13.03 14.17 4.14
N ASP A 247 12.97 14.09 5.46
CA ASP A 247 12.34 12.99 6.18
C ASP A 247 10.92 13.42 6.55
N ASN A 248 9.94 12.60 6.26
CA ASN A 248 8.55 12.80 6.65
C ASN A 248 7.98 11.45 7.14
N HIS A 249 7.95 11.27 8.44
CA HIS A 249 7.52 10.03 9.08
C HIS A 249 6.23 10.27 9.83
N LEU A 250 5.33 9.30 9.78
CA LEU A 250 4.05 9.32 10.49
C LEU A 250 3.79 7.97 11.13
N LEU A 251 3.37 7.97 12.39
CA LEU A 251 2.98 6.78 13.15
C LEU A 251 1.64 7.05 13.83
N GLU A 252 0.74 6.09 13.77
CA GLU A 252 -0.56 6.10 14.43
C GLU A 252 -0.78 4.80 15.20
N PRO A 253 -0.44 4.68 16.47
CA PRO A 253 -1.04 3.69 17.36
C PRO A 253 -2.52 4.01 17.59
N TRP A 254 -3.38 2.98 17.54
CA TRP A 254 -4.81 3.15 17.68
C TRP A 254 -5.47 2.01 18.46
N ALA A 255 -6.66 2.31 19.00
CA ALA A 255 -7.54 1.34 19.62
C ALA A 255 -8.95 1.47 19.02
N LYS A 256 -9.58 0.34 18.68
CA LYS A 256 -10.95 0.27 18.14
C LYS A 256 -11.83 -0.58 19.06
N VAL A 257 -12.98 -0.02 19.41
CA VAL A 257 -14.04 -0.71 20.18
C VAL A 257 -15.16 -1.06 19.22
N ASP A 258 -15.53 -2.33 19.16
CA ASP A 258 -16.69 -2.83 18.42
C ASP A 258 -17.88 -3.03 19.39
N LEU A 259 -18.95 -2.32 19.14
CA LEU A 259 -20.18 -2.28 19.95
C LEU A 259 -21.33 -3.05 19.32
N VAL A 260 -21.09 -3.82 18.25
CA VAL A 260 -22.15 -4.56 17.52
C VAL A 260 -22.81 -5.63 18.35
N GLY A 261 -22.13 -6.20 19.35
CA GLY A 261 -22.55 -7.39 20.11
C GLY A 261 -24.04 -7.40 20.49
N GLY A 262 -24.83 -8.32 19.89
CA GLY A 262 -26.26 -8.49 20.17
C GLY A 262 -27.19 -7.46 19.54
N THR A 263 -26.70 -6.54 18.72
CA THR A 263 -27.49 -5.52 18.02
C THR A 263 -27.90 -5.95 16.60
N ARG A 264 -28.73 -5.14 15.93
CA ARG A 264 -29.10 -5.30 14.52
C ARG A 264 -28.21 -4.50 13.57
N TRP A 265 -27.11 -3.90 14.06
CA TRP A 265 -26.16 -3.14 13.28
C TRP A 265 -25.16 -4.08 12.61
N GLN A 266 -24.73 -3.73 11.38
CA GLN A 266 -23.67 -4.43 10.67
C GLN A 266 -22.28 -3.97 11.17
N GLU A 267 -22.19 -2.70 11.56
CA GLU A 267 -21.03 -2.11 12.21
C GLU A 267 -21.50 -1.03 13.20
N LEU A 268 -20.91 -1.01 14.36
CA LEU A 268 -21.03 0.05 15.36
C LEU A 268 -19.68 0.10 16.07
N SER A 269 -18.83 1.05 15.70
CA SER A 269 -17.45 1.08 16.19
C SER A 269 -16.99 2.49 16.49
N LEU A 270 -16.06 2.57 17.44
CA LEU A 270 -15.31 3.78 17.76
C LEU A 270 -13.82 3.45 17.76
N GLN A 271 -13.05 4.17 16.98
CA GLN A 271 -11.59 4.07 16.95
C GLN A 271 -10.98 5.39 17.42
N ALA A 272 -9.93 5.31 18.22
CA ALA A 272 -9.12 6.46 18.62
C ALA A 272 -7.66 6.15 18.29
N GLY A 273 -7.00 7.08 17.61
CA GLY A 273 -5.59 7.01 17.22
C GLY A 273 -4.83 8.25 17.67
N ALA A 274 -3.53 8.10 17.91
CA ALA A 274 -2.60 9.21 18.13
C ALA A 274 -1.67 9.34 16.93
N LEU A 275 -1.78 10.44 16.18
CA LEU A 275 -0.94 10.73 15.03
C LEU A 275 0.34 11.43 15.51
N LEU A 276 1.48 10.77 15.32
CA LEU A 276 2.80 11.22 15.74
C LEU A 276 3.67 11.37 14.51
N SER A 277 4.14 12.58 14.24
CA SER A 277 4.95 12.85 13.05
C SER A 277 6.36 13.29 13.43
N TYR A 278 7.34 12.88 12.61
CA TYR A 278 8.71 13.37 12.61
C TYR A 278 9.02 13.93 11.24
N GLN A 279 9.43 15.20 11.17
CA GLN A 279 9.73 15.85 9.90
C GLN A 279 11.00 16.66 9.99
N ARG A 280 11.80 16.61 8.93
CA ARG A 280 13.05 17.34 8.84
C ARG A 280 13.42 17.65 7.40
N ASP A 281 13.57 18.91 7.06
CA ASP A 281 14.22 19.35 5.81
C ASP A 281 15.72 19.57 6.10
N ARG A 282 16.54 18.59 5.72
CA ARG A 282 17.98 18.59 5.99
C ARG A 282 18.75 19.58 5.11
N ALA A 283 18.16 20.03 4.01
CA ALA A 283 18.82 20.90 3.03
C ALA A 283 18.60 22.39 3.33
N ARG A 284 17.52 22.76 4.02
CA ARG A 284 17.10 24.17 4.17
C ARG A 284 17.13 24.65 5.61
N THR A 285 16.38 24.02 6.48
CA THR A 285 16.21 24.51 7.86
C THR A 285 17.00 23.72 8.88
N HIS A 286 17.28 22.45 8.59
CA HIS A 286 17.84 21.49 9.54
C HIS A 286 17.01 21.27 10.83
N ASP A 287 15.92 22.01 11.00
CA ASP A 287 15.05 21.91 12.16
C ASP A 287 14.31 20.57 12.15
N VAL A 288 14.13 20.01 13.33
CA VAL A 288 13.32 18.82 13.54
C VAL A 288 11.97 19.25 14.07
N LEU A 289 10.92 18.83 13.40
CA LEU A 289 9.55 19.12 13.75
C LEU A 289 8.87 17.82 14.22
N PHE A 290 8.08 17.90 15.28
CA PHE A 290 7.32 16.79 15.86
C PHE A 290 5.82 17.14 15.97
N PRO A 291 5.13 17.40 14.86
CA PRO A 291 3.70 17.66 14.94
C PRO A 291 2.96 16.39 15.39
N MET A 292 1.97 16.58 16.27
CA MET A 292 1.16 15.50 16.80
C MET A 292 -0.32 15.88 16.88
N GLY A 293 -1.17 14.85 16.88
CA GLY A 293 -2.60 15.03 17.04
C GLY A 293 -3.32 13.73 17.39
N GLY A 294 -4.62 13.83 17.56
CA GLY A 294 -5.49 12.69 17.77
C GLY A 294 -6.52 12.57 16.65
N GLU A 295 -6.84 11.34 16.25
CA GLU A 295 -7.92 11.03 15.34
C GLU A 295 -8.98 10.18 16.05
N LEU A 296 -10.25 10.54 15.86
CA LEU A 296 -11.40 9.76 16.32
C LEU A 296 -12.23 9.38 15.10
N VAL A 297 -12.53 8.08 14.95
CA VAL A 297 -13.38 7.56 13.89
C VAL A 297 -14.56 6.83 14.50
N ALA A 298 -15.76 7.32 14.27
CA ALA A 298 -17.01 6.67 14.67
C ALA A 298 -17.73 6.15 13.42
N THR A 299 -18.10 4.88 13.42
CA THR A 299 -18.80 4.25 12.28
C THR A 299 -20.06 3.54 12.73
N VAL A 300 -21.14 3.80 12.03
CA VAL A 300 -22.42 3.10 12.19
C VAL A 300 -22.85 2.60 10.82
N ARG A 301 -23.13 1.29 10.68
CA ARG A 301 -23.57 0.68 9.41
C ARG A 301 -24.81 -0.18 9.62
N ARG A 302 -25.80 0.03 8.75
CA ARG A 302 -27.01 -0.78 8.65
C ARG A 302 -27.56 -0.77 7.22
N TRP A 303 -28.07 -1.90 6.73
CA TRP A 303 -28.60 -2.06 5.36
C TRP A 303 -27.60 -1.64 4.27
N ASN A 304 -26.31 -1.86 4.51
CA ASN A 304 -25.20 -1.43 3.64
C ASN A 304 -25.07 0.10 3.48
N VAL A 305 -25.77 0.87 4.30
CA VAL A 305 -25.56 2.32 4.47
C VAL A 305 -24.69 2.53 5.69
N ALA A 306 -23.60 3.25 5.54
CA ALA A 306 -22.74 3.66 6.64
C ALA A 306 -22.80 5.17 6.84
N LEU A 307 -22.80 5.58 8.11
CA LEU A 307 -22.44 6.93 8.54
C LEU A 307 -21.11 6.83 9.27
N GLN A 308 -20.11 7.56 8.80
CA GLN A 308 -18.80 7.64 9.42
C GLN A 308 -18.48 9.10 9.73
N ASN A 309 -17.98 9.33 10.94
CA ASN A 309 -17.41 10.61 11.32
C ASN A 309 -15.92 10.39 11.62
N THR A 310 -15.07 11.25 11.06
CA THR A 310 -13.62 11.28 11.31
C THR A 310 -13.26 12.68 11.80
N ALA A 311 -12.82 12.79 13.04
CA ALA A 311 -12.44 14.06 13.67
C ALA A 311 -10.94 14.04 14.03
N TYR A 312 -10.21 15.06 13.63
CA TYR A 312 -8.81 15.30 13.95
C TYR A 312 -8.67 16.53 14.85
N PHE A 313 -7.78 16.45 15.83
CA PHE A 313 -7.39 17.53 16.73
C PHE A 313 -5.88 17.51 16.94
N GLY A 314 -5.19 18.59 16.65
CA GLY A 314 -3.75 18.62 16.88
C GLY A 314 -3.02 19.70 16.10
N ASP A 315 -1.71 19.50 16.00
CA ASP A 315 -0.82 20.37 15.26
C ASP A 315 -1.07 20.26 13.73
N ASN A 316 -0.42 21.13 12.96
CA ASN A 316 -0.35 20.95 11.52
C ASN A 316 0.54 19.75 11.19
N LEU A 317 -0.04 18.61 10.75
CA LEU A 317 0.72 17.42 10.35
C LEU A 317 1.50 17.61 9.04
N LEU A 318 1.29 18.72 8.32
CA LEU A 318 1.88 19.01 7.02
C LEU A 318 2.71 20.32 7.05
N PRO A 319 3.65 20.51 8.00
CA PRO A 319 4.30 21.82 8.20
C PRO A 319 5.16 22.24 7.01
N LEU A 320 5.67 21.31 6.19
CA LEU A 320 6.50 21.59 5.03
C LEU A 320 5.71 21.70 3.71
N TYR A 321 4.38 21.56 3.75
CA TYR A 321 3.53 21.48 2.55
C TYR A 321 3.71 22.67 1.60
N ALA A 322 3.69 23.89 2.14
CA ALA A 322 3.88 25.13 1.38
C ALA A 322 5.36 25.40 1.02
N GLY A 323 6.27 24.56 1.54
CA GLY A 323 7.71 24.68 1.28
C GLY A 323 8.10 24.31 -0.14
N ARG A 324 9.37 24.53 -0.44
CA ARG A 324 9.95 24.25 -1.75
C ARG A 324 11.30 23.55 -1.59
N ASP A 325 11.64 22.68 -2.55
CA ASP A 325 12.97 22.07 -2.64
C ASP A 325 14.05 23.12 -3.01
N THR A 326 15.30 22.71 -3.07
CA THR A 326 16.44 23.58 -3.46
C THR A 326 16.37 24.06 -4.91
N GLY A 327 15.60 23.39 -5.76
CA GLY A 327 15.32 23.80 -7.15
C GLY A 327 14.11 24.74 -7.28
N GLY A 328 13.46 25.10 -6.16
CA GLY A 328 12.28 25.95 -6.15
C GLY A 328 10.95 25.24 -6.44
N ASN A 329 10.94 23.91 -6.61
CA ASN A 329 9.72 23.16 -6.83
C ASN A 329 8.93 23.00 -5.51
N PRO A 330 7.59 23.16 -5.54
CA PRO A 330 6.77 22.99 -4.34
C PRO A 330 6.85 21.56 -3.80
N TYR A 331 6.87 21.40 -2.50
CA TYR A 331 6.78 20.10 -1.86
C TYR A 331 5.38 19.49 -2.01
N GLY A 332 4.37 20.15 -1.49
CA GLY A 332 2.96 19.77 -1.65
C GLY A 332 2.72 18.25 -1.52
N SER A 333 1.99 17.70 -2.48
CA SER A 333 1.68 16.27 -2.60
C SER A 333 2.90 15.37 -2.87
N MET A 334 4.06 15.95 -3.20
CA MET A 334 5.30 15.16 -3.28
C MET A 334 5.76 14.64 -1.94
N LEU A 335 5.52 15.36 -0.84
CA LEU A 335 5.88 14.94 0.51
C LEU A 335 4.69 14.36 1.27
N TYR A 336 3.46 14.72 0.91
CA TYR A 336 2.27 14.40 1.71
C TYR A 336 1.21 13.74 0.83
N PHE A 337 0.97 12.47 1.07
CA PHE A 337 -0.01 11.67 0.34
C PHE A 337 -1.39 11.69 1.00
N GLY A 338 -1.44 12.14 2.26
CA GLY A 338 -2.67 12.27 3.03
C GLY A 338 -3.51 13.47 2.62
N GLN A 339 -4.68 13.55 3.21
CA GLN A 339 -5.60 14.66 3.04
C GLN A 339 -5.01 15.94 3.67
N PRO A 340 -4.92 17.06 2.94
CA PRO A 340 -4.23 18.27 3.41
C PRO A 340 -5.01 19.09 4.46
N CYS A 341 -5.97 18.48 5.14
CA CYS A 341 -6.81 19.13 6.16
C CYS A 341 -6.39 18.82 7.60
N TYR A 342 -5.41 17.97 7.83
CA TYR A 342 -4.97 17.57 9.17
C TYR A 342 -4.16 18.66 9.86
N THR A 343 -4.88 19.71 10.33
CA THR A 343 -4.30 20.85 11.03
C THR A 343 -5.34 21.51 11.94
N GLY A 344 -4.99 21.75 13.21
CA GLY A 344 -5.88 22.33 14.22
C GLY A 344 -7.07 21.41 14.50
N PHE A 345 -8.23 21.78 14.01
CA PHE A 345 -9.44 20.98 14.01
C PHE A 345 -9.88 20.69 12.57
N TYR A 346 -10.09 19.42 12.29
CA TYR A 346 -10.71 18.96 11.06
C TYR A 346 -11.72 17.86 11.37
N ASP A 347 -12.88 17.94 10.77
CA ASP A 347 -13.96 16.98 10.92
C ASP A 347 -14.56 16.64 9.55
N ARG A 348 -14.82 15.35 9.32
CA ARG A 348 -15.43 14.84 8.11
C ARG A 348 -16.57 13.90 8.46
N VAL A 349 -17.72 14.19 7.91
CA VAL A 349 -18.90 13.33 7.98
C VAL A 349 -19.12 12.70 6.61
N GLU A 350 -19.11 11.37 6.55
CA GLU A 350 -19.38 10.59 5.34
C GLU A 350 -20.66 9.78 5.51
N VAL A 351 -21.55 9.84 4.52
CA VAL A 351 -22.62 8.87 4.32
C VAL A 351 -22.28 8.07 3.08
N SER A 352 -22.22 6.75 3.20
CA SER A 352 -21.94 5.86 2.06
C SER A 352 -22.97 4.75 1.96
N TRP A 353 -23.20 4.28 0.73
CA TRP A 353 -24.02 3.13 0.43
C TRP A 353 -23.23 2.15 -0.45
N GLU A 354 -23.11 0.93 0.03
CA GLU A 354 -22.34 -0.14 -0.62
C GLU A 354 -23.24 -1.38 -0.78
N PRO A 355 -24.14 -1.38 -1.80
CA PRO A 355 -25.04 -2.50 -2.01
C PRO A 355 -24.30 -3.77 -2.41
N VAL A 356 -24.79 -4.91 -1.96
CA VAL A 356 -24.31 -6.22 -2.41
C VAL A 356 -24.98 -6.54 -3.74
N ILE A 357 -24.28 -6.30 -4.86
CA ILE A 357 -24.77 -6.58 -6.22
C ILE A 357 -24.39 -8.01 -6.63
N ALA A 358 -23.08 -8.28 -6.63
CA ALA A 358 -22.52 -9.58 -6.92
C ALA A 358 -21.14 -9.69 -6.26
N ARG A 359 -20.63 -10.90 -6.12
CA ARG A 359 -19.32 -11.13 -5.49
C ARG A 359 -18.16 -10.45 -6.22
N TYR A 360 -18.30 -10.27 -7.53
CA TYR A 360 -17.30 -9.68 -8.42
C TYR A 360 -17.61 -8.24 -8.84
N VAL A 361 -18.69 -7.66 -8.31
CA VAL A 361 -19.09 -6.27 -8.59
C VAL A 361 -19.26 -5.55 -7.27
N SER A 362 -18.46 -4.52 -7.05
CA SER A 362 -18.58 -3.61 -5.90
C SER A 362 -19.01 -2.23 -6.39
N LEU A 363 -20.02 -1.68 -5.74
CA LEU A 363 -20.50 -0.32 -5.96
C LEU A 363 -20.39 0.45 -4.67
N LYS A 364 -19.83 1.65 -4.71
CA LYS A 364 -19.83 2.61 -3.60
C LYS A 364 -20.38 3.94 -4.08
N LEU A 365 -21.37 4.46 -3.38
CA LEU A 365 -21.83 5.84 -3.43
C LEU A 365 -21.49 6.50 -2.11
N ALA A 366 -20.87 7.65 -2.12
CA ALA A 366 -20.56 8.39 -0.91
C ALA A 366 -20.76 9.89 -1.08
N ALA A 367 -21.26 10.52 -0.02
CA ALA A 367 -21.31 11.97 0.12
C ALA A 367 -20.58 12.35 1.41
N ARG A 368 -19.72 13.37 1.35
CA ARG A 368 -18.91 13.85 2.46
C ARG A 368 -19.10 15.33 2.67
N ALA A 369 -19.15 15.72 3.92
CA ALA A 369 -19.09 17.12 4.35
C ALA A 369 -17.83 17.30 5.19
N HIS A 370 -17.09 18.36 4.91
CA HIS A 370 -15.81 18.68 5.55
C HIS A 370 -15.95 19.96 6.36
N PHE A 371 -15.41 19.94 7.56
CA PHE A 371 -15.45 21.06 8.49
C PHE A 371 -14.05 21.34 9.03
N THR A 372 -13.82 22.59 9.36
CA THR A 372 -12.61 23.04 10.06
C THR A 372 -13.01 23.93 11.23
N GLN A 373 -12.05 24.43 11.97
CA GLN A 373 -12.28 25.40 13.03
C GLN A 373 -13.06 26.64 12.54
N ALA A 374 -12.95 26.99 11.25
CA ALA A 374 -13.69 28.10 10.63
C ALA A 374 -15.14 27.73 10.22
N GLY A 375 -15.55 26.49 10.43
CA GLY A 375 -16.87 25.97 10.05
C GLY A 375 -16.84 25.08 8.82
N PHE A 376 -17.93 25.07 8.05
CA PHE A 376 -18.08 24.25 6.85
C PHE A 376 -17.06 24.65 5.78
N LEU A 377 -16.26 23.66 5.34
CA LEU A 377 -15.18 23.83 4.36
C LEU A 377 -15.65 23.50 2.94
N GLY A 378 -16.50 22.50 2.80
CA GLY A 378 -16.95 22.02 1.50
C GLY A 378 -17.51 20.61 1.56
N TRP A 379 -17.83 20.08 0.40
CA TRP A 379 -18.42 18.77 0.25
C TRP A 379 -17.83 18.01 -0.93
N GLN A 380 -18.01 16.69 -0.89
CA GLN A 380 -17.47 15.77 -1.88
C GLN A 380 -18.50 14.68 -2.17
N GLN A 381 -18.63 14.31 -3.43
CA GLN A 381 -19.47 13.21 -3.88
C GLN A 381 -18.61 12.21 -4.62
N GLN A 382 -18.75 10.94 -4.28
CA GLN A 382 -18.00 9.87 -4.92
C GLN A 382 -18.93 8.78 -5.44
N PHE A 383 -18.57 8.26 -6.61
CA PHE A 383 -19.12 7.06 -7.18
C PHE A 383 -17.96 6.15 -7.62
N GLY A 384 -17.95 4.91 -7.14
CA GLY A 384 -16.98 3.90 -7.53
C GLY A 384 -17.68 2.62 -7.94
N LEU A 385 -17.38 2.13 -9.15
CA LEU A 385 -17.82 0.82 -9.63
C LEU A 385 -16.58 -0.01 -9.94
N VAL A 386 -16.44 -1.13 -9.25
CA VAL A 386 -15.33 -2.07 -9.43
C VAL A 386 -15.88 -3.40 -9.92
N PHE A 387 -15.29 -3.91 -10.99
CA PHE A 387 -15.44 -5.28 -11.42
C PHE A 387 -14.10 -5.99 -11.20
N ASP A 388 -14.09 -7.07 -10.42
CA ASP A 388 -12.91 -7.85 -10.03
C ASP A 388 -13.08 -9.30 -10.50
N LEU A 389 -12.38 -9.68 -11.56
CA LEU A 389 -12.47 -11.02 -12.13
C LEU A 389 -11.86 -12.09 -11.21
N ASP A 390 -10.87 -11.74 -10.38
CA ASP A 390 -10.28 -12.66 -9.38
C ASP A 390 -11.34 -13.16 -8.40
N ALA A 391 -12.30 -12.31 -8.06
CA ALA A 391 -13.41 -12.67 -7.18
C ALA A 391 -14.35 -13.74 -7.76
N LEU A 392 -14.40 -13.89 -9.08
CA LEU A 392 -15.15 -14.95 -9.75
C LEU A 392 -14.53 -16.33 -9.53
N ARG A 393 -13.19 -16.39 -9.47
CA ARG A 393 -12.43 -17.64 -9.50
C ARG A 393 -12.10 -18.23 -8.14
N SER A 394 -12.04 -17.42 -7.10
CA SER A 394 -11.61 -17.82 -5.76
C SER A 394 -12.75 -17.84 -4.76
N PRO A 395 -13.57 -18.92 -4.71
CA PRO A 395 -14.75 -19.00 -3.84
C PRO A 395 -14.47 -18.83 -2.33
N GLY A 396 -13.23 -18.97 -1.89
CA GLY A 396 -12.84 -18.96 -0.48
C GLY A 396 -12.04 -17.76 0.01
N GLN A 397 -11.56 -16.86 -0.87
CA GLN A 397 -10.72 -15.73 -0.48
C GLN A 397 -11.42 -14.35 -0.53
N ALA A 398 -12.63 -14.29 -1.09
CA ALA A 398 -13.36 -13.04 -1.30
C ALA A 398 -13.94 -12.39 -0.02
N SER A 399 -13.89 -13.04 1.15
CA SER A 399 -14.51 -12.53 2.37
C SER A 399 -13.65 -11.55 3.18
N GLY A 400 -12.46 -11.18 2.71
CA GLY A 400 -11.53 -10.26 3.40
C GLY A 400 -11.30 -8.91 2.72
N ARG A 401 -11.87 -8.65 1.53
CA ARG A 401 -11.50 -7.50 0.69
C ARG A 401 -12.44 -6.30 0.72
N CYS A 402 -13.47 -6.31 1.52
CA CYS A 402 -14.33 -5.14 1.76
C CYS A 402 -14.56 -5.00 3.27
N ARG A 403 -13.56 -4.50 3.99
CA ARG A 403 -13.76 -3.92 5.31
C ARG A 403 -12.80 -2.75 5.51
#